data_4e0ac46b39ac57f4fed8b0b992ee0702
#
_entry.id   4e0ac46b39ac57f4fed8b0b992ee0702
#
_cell.length_a   1.000
_cell.length_b   1.000
_cell.length_c   1.000
_cell.angle_alpha   90.00
_cell.angle_beta   90.00
_cell.angle_gamma   90.00
#
_symmetry.space_group_name_H-M   'P 1'
#
loop_
_entity.id
_entity.type
_entity.pdbx_description
1 polymer ?
#
loop_
_entity_poly.entity_id
_entity_poly.type
_entity_poly.pdbx_seq_one_letter_code
_entity_poly.pdbx_strand_id
1 'polypeptide(L)'
;VALIAYFGFNQPFLARLIVTIAGGVLAFSMLIEMIKTLRSGSYGVDLLAITAIIATLLVGEYWASLIIILMLVGGESLEDYANGRAHRALAALLDKSPDIAHVQKGDKVVDLPIDHVEVGSHLLVRPMEIIPIDGKLISEAVVLDTASLTGETKPNELVKGDPVLSGAINGNSSILIETTVIAAESQFQKIVELVKETEKTPAQFVRLADRYAVPFTIIAYLIAAVAYFISG
;
A
#
# COMPACT_ATOMS: atom_id res chain seq x y z
N VAL A 1 0.33 21.48 -22.07
CA VAL A 1 -0.05 22.91 -22.25
C VAL A 1 1.15 23.70 -22.79
N ALA A 2 2.34 23.69 -22.15
CA ALA A 2 3.54 24.46 -22.60
C ALA A 2 3.97 24.12 -24.03
N LEU A 3 4.00 22.83 -24.42
CA LEU A 3 4.29 22.37 -25.77
C LEU A 3 3.26 22.87 -26.79
N ILE A 4 1.99 22.86 -26.44
CA ILE A 4 0.90 23.36 -27.31
C ILE A 4 1.03 24.89 -27.48
N ALA A 5 1.37 25.62 -26.42
CA ALA A 5 1.59 27.05 -26.48
C ALA A 5 2.77 27.42 -27.39
N TYR A 6 3.86 26.63 -27.34
CA TYR A 6 5.04 26.86 -28.16
C TYR A 6 4.84 26.46 -29.60
N PHE A 7 4.43 25.22 -29.87
CA PHE A 7 4.31 24.68 -31.24
C PHE A 7 2.96 24.98 -31.93
N GLY A 8 1.87 25.06 -31.15
CA GLY A 8 0.54 25.27 -31.72
C GLY A 8 0.18 26.73 -31.88
N PHE A 9 0.50 27.57 -30.89
CA PHE A 9 0.14 29.00 -30.92
C PHE A 9 1.33 29.93 -31.20
N ASN A 10 2.52 29.37 -31.41
CA ASN A 10 3.77 30.13 -31.68
C ASN A 10 4.04 31.26 -30.64
N GLN A 11 3.71 30.97 -29.36
CA GLN A 11 3.88 31.90 -28.24
C GLN A 11 4.98 31.42 -27.27
N PRO A 12 6.25 31.64 -27.57
CA PRO A 12 7.37 31.16 -26.76
C PRO A 12 7.40 31.77 -25.37
N PHE A 13 6.93 33.01 -25.21
CA PHE A 13 6.86 33.67 -23.90
C PHE A 13 5.87 32.95 -22.95
N LEU A 14 4.66 32.60 -23.40
CA LEU A 14 3.71 31.88 -22.62
C LEU A 14 4.20 30.47 -22.25
N ALA A 15 4.85 29.77 -23.17
CA ALA A 15 5.42 28.47 -22.89
C ALA A 15 6.50 28.54 -21.79
N ARG A 16 7.42 29.51 -21.85
CA ARG A 16 8.42 29.74 -20.81
C ARG A 16 7.77 30.05 -19.45
N LEU A 17 6.80 30.95 -19.43
CA LEU A 17 6.09 31.35 -18.22
C LEU A 17 5.38 30.16 -17.55
N ILE A 18 4.73 29.31 -18.32
CA ILE A 18 4.06 28.09 -17.82
C ILE A 18 5.10 27.13 -17.23
N VAL A 19 6.21 26.88 -17.90
CA VAL A 19 7.27 25.98 -17.39
C VAL A 19 7.90 26.55 -16.13
N THR A 20 8.16 27.86 -16.08
CA THR A 20 8.75 28.52 -14.91
C THR A 20 7.83 28.46 -13.70
N ILE A 21 6.54 28.74 -13.88
CA ILE A 21 5.56 28.65 -12.79
C ILE A 21 5.42 27.18 -12.32
N ALA A 22 5.24 26.24 -13.23
CA ALA A 22 5.10 24.83 -12.89
C ALA A 22 6.36 24.29 -12.19
N GLY A 23 7.54 24.58 -12.71
CA GLY A 23 8.82 24.19 -12.12
C GLY A 23 9.05 24.82 -10.74
N GLY A 24 8.71 26.09 -10.59
CA GLY A 24 8.82 26.81 -9.32
C GLY A 24 7.89 26.24 -8.24
N VAL A 25 6.63 25.94 -8.59
CA VAL A 25 5.68 25.31 -7.66
C VAL A 25 6.15 23.92 -7.26
N LEU A 26 6.61 23.11 -8.22
CA LEU A 26 7.13 21.76 -7.96
C LEU A 26 8.38 21.82 -7.09
N ALA A 27 9.37 22.65 -7.43
CA ALA A 27 10.58 22.80 -6.63
C ALA A 27 10.24 23.26 -5.18
N PHE A 28 9.25 24.14 -5.02
CA PHE A 28 8.82 24.59 -3.70
C PHE A 28 8.11 23.49 -2.90
N SER A 29 7.23 22.71 -3.52
CA SER A 29 6.56 21.56 -2.84
C SER A 29 7.58 20.51 -2.41
N MET A 30 8.52 20.14 -3.27
CA MET A 30 9.60 19.21 -2.97
C MET A 30 10.51 19.71 -1.85
N LEU A 31 10.77 21.03 -1.79
CA LEU A 31 11.56 21.64 -0.74
C LEU A 31 10.87 21.55 0.64
N ILE A 32 9.55 21.68 0.68
CA ILE A 32 8.76 21.48 1.89
C ILE A 32 8.80 20.02 2.33
N GLU A 33 8.64 19.08 1.41
CA GLU A 33 8.74 17.64 1.70
C GLU A 33 10.14 17.27 2.17
N MET A 34 11.17 17.80 1.54
CA MET A 34 12.55 17.64 1.98
C MET A 34 12.75 18.07 3.43
N ILE A 35 12.26 19.25 3.81
CA ILE A 35 12.40 19.74 5.19
C ILE A 35 11.68 18.81 6.18
N LYS A 36 10.50 18.30 5.82
CA LYS A 36 9.75 17.33 6.65
C LYS A 36 10.51 16.02 6.81
N THR A 37 11.02 15.48 5.70
CA THR A 37 11.75 14.20 5.63
C THR A 37 13.07 14.26 6.40
N LEU A 38 13.83 15.36 6.27
CA LEU A 38 15.04 15.58 7.05
C LEU A 38 14.76 15.69 8.56
N ARG A 39 13.62 16.30 8.95
CA ARG A 39 13.21 16.38 10.36
C ARG A 39 12.77 15.04 10.93
N SER A 40 12.26 14.13 10.10
CA SER A 40 11.88 12.77 10.50
C SER A 40 13.04 11.78 10.54
N GLY A 41 14.25 12.21 10.12
CA GLY A 41 15.46 11.36 10.14
C GLY A 41 15.53 10.36 8.98
N SER A 42 14.72 10.51 7.94
CA SER A 42 14.84 9.71 6.73
C SER A 42 15.51 10.51 5.60
N TYR A 43 16.28 9.80 4.74
CA TYR A 43 17.19 10.43 3.79
C TYR A 43 16.77 10.28 2.30
N GLY A 44 15.53 9.88 2.04
CA GLY A 44 15.02 9.65 0.69
C GLY A 44 14.58 10.92 -0.02
N VAL A 45 15.48 11.89 -0.23
CA VAL A 45 15.11 13.15 -0.90
C VAL A 45 15.87 13.29 -2.21
N ASP A 46 15.16 13.60 -3.29
CA ASP A 46 15.74 13.86 -4.60
C ASP A 46 16.31 15.30 -4.69
N LEU A 47 17.36 15.54 -3.89
CA LEU A 47 18.04 16.82 -3.81
C LEU A 47 18.62 17.23 -5.18
N LEU A 48 19.04 16.26 -5.99
CA LEU A 48 19.55 16.49 -7.34
C LEU A 48 18.47 16.99 -8.27
N ALA A 49 17.26 16.43 -8.21
CA ALA A 49 16.14 16.85 -9.04
C ALA A 49 15.73 18.30 -8.72
N ILE A 50 15.61 18.64 -7.44
CA ILE A 50 15.28 20.00 -6.99
C ILE A 50 16.33 20.99 -7.52
N THR A 51 17.62 20.67 -7.33
CA THR A 51 18.71 21.56 -7.78
C THR A 51 18.75 21.67 -9.29
N ALA A 52 18.54 20.57 -10.02
CA ALA A 52 18.54 20.57 -11.48
C ALA A 52 17.39 21.42 -12.03
N ILE A 53 16.19 21.34 -11.45
CA ILE A 53 15.03 22.17 -11.84
C ILE A 53 15.34 23.64 -11.59
N ILE A 54 15.84 24.00 -10.42
CA ILE A 54 16.18 25.39 -10.09
C ILE A 54 17.30 25.91 -11.00
N ALA A 55 18.38 25.15 -11.17
CA ALA A 55 19.50 25.54 -11.99
C ALA A 55 19.11 25.75 -13.47
N THR A 56 18.35 24.83 -14.07
CA THR A 56 17.89 24.94 -15.45
C THR A 56 16.98 26.14 -15.68
N LEU A 57 16.10 26.43 -14.68
CA LEU A 57 15.26 27.65 -14.74
C LEU A 57 16.06 28.93 -14.64
N LEU A 58 17.08 29.00 -13.77
CA LEU A 58 17.94 30.17 -13.60
C LEU A 58 18.83 30.45 -14.84
N VAL A 59 19.32 29.40 -15.48
CA VAL A 59 20.11 29.52 -16.71
C VAL A 59 19.25 29.80 -17.95
N GLY A 60 17.92 29.64 -17.82
CA GLY A 60 16.97 29.86 -18.92
C GLY A 60 16.74 28.64 -19.83
N GLU A 61 17.24 27.48 -19.44
CA GLU A 61 17.07 26.20 -20.15
C GLU A 61 15.72 25.54 -19.84
N TYR A 62 14.63 26.20 -20.24
CA TYR A 62 13.23 25.81 -19.91
C TYR A 62 12.87 24.43 -20.43
N TRP A 63 13.43 23.99 -21.56
CA TRP A 63 13.16 22.68 -22.14
C TRP A 63 13.79 21.55 -21.30
N ALA A 64 15.00 21.76 -20.81
CA ALA A 64 15.66 20.84 -19.90
C ALA A 64 14.87 20.71 -18.60
N SER A 65 14.44 21.83 -18.01
CA SER A 65 13.57 21.84 -16.84
C SER A 65 12.27 21.07 -17.08
N LEU A 66 11.60 21.28 -18.24
CA LEU A 66 10.37 20.57 -18.59
C LEU A 66 10.57 19.05 -18.65
N ILE A 67 11.68 18.60 -19.24
CA ILE A 67 11.99 17.15 -19.33
C ILE A 67 12.22 16.56 -17.94
N ILE A 68 12.97 17.25 -17.07
CA ILE A 68 13.23 16.81 -15.70
C ILE A 68 11.90 16.70 -14.92
N ILE A 69 11.04 17.72 -15.03
CA ILE A 69 9.71 17.74 -14.39
C ILE A 69 8.84 16.56 -14.87
N LEU A 70 8.79 16.33 -16.20
CA LEU A 70 8.00 15.22 -16.76
C LEU A 70 8.52 13.86 -16.32
N MET A 71 9.84 13.69 -16.23
CA MET A 71 10.45 12.45 -15.78
C MET A 71 10.15 12.19 -14.29
N LEU A 72 10.24 13.22 -13.47
CA LEU A 72 9.99 13.13 -12.04
C LEU A 72 8.53 12.84 -11.75
N VAL A 73 7.62 13.71 -12.21
CA VAL A 73 6.15 13.54 -11.97
C VAL A 73 5.62 12.27 -12.64
N GLY A 74 6.15 11.91 -13.82
CA GLY A 74 5.80 10.66 -14.48
C GLY A 74 6.27 9.43 -13.70
N GLY A 75 7.46 9.47 -13.11
CA GLY A 75 8.01 8.43 -12.25
C GLY A 75 7.15 8.23 -10.99
N GLU A 76 6.90 9.30 -10.23
CA GLU A 76 6.05 9.29 -9.04
C GLU A 76 4.63 8.79 -9.36
N SER A 77 4.01 9.28 -10.45
CA SER A 77 2.67 8.85 -10.85
C SER A 77 2.59 7.36 -11.20
N LEU A 78 3.65 6.81 -11.82
CA LEU A 78 3.75 5.38 -12.13
C LEU A 78 3.93 4.54 -10.85
N GLU A 79 4.75 5.02 -9.94
CA GLU A 79 4.99 4.38 -8.64
C GLU A 79 3.70 4.36 -7.80
N ASP A 80 3.00 5.49 -7.69
CA ASP A 80 1.71 5.60 -7.00
C ASP A 80 0.65 4.70 -7.61
N TYR A 81 0.61 4.62 -8.96
CA TYR A 81 -0.30 3.72 -9.65
C TYR A 81 -0.01 2.25 -9.36
N ALA A 82 1.27 1.86 -9.41
CA ALA A 82 1.71 0.50 -9.13
C ALA A 82 1.43 0.10 -7.67
N ASN A 83 1.78 0.97 -6.72
CA ASN A 83 1.52 0.79 -5.29
C ASN A 83 0.01 0.74 -5.01
N GLY A 84 -0.78 1.66 -5.58
CA GLY A 84 -2.23 1.69 -5.41
C GLY A 84 -2.94 0.48 -6.03
N ARG A 85 -2.34 -0.20 -7.02
CA ARG A 85 -2.88 -1.45 -7.57
C ARG A 85 -2.58 -2.65 -6.68
N ALA A 86 -1.38 -2.72 -6.12
CA ALA A 86 -1.00 -3.74 -5.15
C ALA A 86 -1.86 -3.63 -3.88
N HIS A 87 -2.03 -2.43 -3.34
CA HIS A 87 -2.88 -2.15 -2.18
C HIS A 87 -4.35 -2.53 -2.41
N ARG A 88 -4.91 -2.28 -3.59
CA ARG A 88 -6.31 -2.65 -3.90
C ARG A 88 -6.55 -4.15 -3.95
N ALA A 89 -5.60 -4.92 -4.48
CA ALA A 89 -5.68 -6.37 -4.50
C ALA A 89 -5.68 -6.95 -3.07
N LEU A 90 -4.93 -6.32 -2.18
CA LEU A 90 -4.79 -6.69 -0.79
C LEU A 90 -5.97 -6.22 0.07
N ALA A 91 -6.43 -4.98 -0.12
CA ALA A 91 -7.62 -4.44 0.51
C ALA A 91 -8.87 -5.29 0.21
N ALA A 92 -8.99 -5.85 -0.99
CA ALA A 92 -10.07 -6.76 -1.34
C ALA A 92 -10.06 -8.09 -0.57
N LEU A 93 -8.91 -8.52 -0.04
CA LEU A 93 -8.82 -9.63 0.90
C LEU A 93 -9.22 -9.20 2.31
N LEU A 94 -8.84 -7.99 2.71
CA LEU A 94 -9.17 -7.42 4.03
C LEU A 94 -10.65 -7.07 4.16
N ASP A 95 -11.28 -6.56 3.10
CA ASP A 95 -12.72 -6.24 3.05
C ASP A 95 -13.63 -7.48 3.23
N LYS A 96 -13.07 -8.67 3.05
CA LYS A 96 -13.78 -9.93 3.31
C LYS A 96 -13.70 -10.38 4.77
N SER A 97 -12.95 -9.67 5.63
CA SER A 97 -12.91 -10.00 7.06
C SER A 97 -14.26 -9.73 7.69
N PRO A 98 -14.92 -10.71 8.31
CA PRO A 98 -16.15 -10.46 9.02
C PRO A 98 -15.90 -9.60 10.26
N ASP A 99 -16.66 -8.51 10.43
CA ASP A 99 -16.60 -7.65 11.61
C ASP A 99 -17.56 -8.15 12.71
N ILE A 100 -18.51 -9.01 12.36
CA ILE A 100 -19.59 -9.47 13.22
C ILE A 100 -19.59 -10.99 13.25
N ALA A 101 -19.84 -11.57 14.42
CA ALA A 101 -20.08 -12.98 14.63
C ALA A 101 -21.48 -13.23 15.19
N HIS A 102 -22.15 -14.29 14.72
CA HIS A 102 -23.46 -14.72 15.18
C HIS A 102 -23.31 -15.68 16.35
N VAL A 103 -23.33 -15.17 17.56
CA VAL A 103 -23.16 -15.99 18.80
C VAL A 103 -24.46 -16.58 19.24
N GLN A 104 -24.52 -17.91 19.39
CA GLN A 104 -25.68 -18.62 19.96
C GLN A 104 -25.65 -18.57 21.48
N LYS A 105 -26.68 -17.95 22.09
CA LYS A 105 -26.91 -17.90 23.54
C LYS A 105 -28.23 -18.58 23.86
N GLY A 106 -28.17 -19.89 24.20
CA GLY A 106 -29.35 -20.71 24.35
C GLY A 106 -30.13 -20.84 23.04
N ASP A 107 -31.40 -20.46 23.01
CA ASP A 107 -32.25 -20.51 21.81
C ASP A 107 -32.18 -19.24 20.94
N LYS A 108 -31.37 -18.26 21.31
CA LYS A 108 -31.23 -16.99 20.58
C LYS A 108 -29.88 -16.86 19.96
N VAL A 109 -29.86 -16.24 18.77
CA VAL A 109 -28.62 -15.82 18.10
C VAL A 109 -28.48 -14.32 18.27
N VAL A 110 -27.32 -13.89 18.74
CA VAL A 110 -26.98 -12.47 18.98
C VAL A 110 -25.79 -12.11 18.15
N ASP A 111 -25.89 -11.00 17.42
CA ASP A 111 -24.79 -10.45 16.63
C ASP A 111 -23.85 -9.67 17.54
N LEU A 112 -22.58 -10.07 17.59
CA LEU A 112 -21.54 -9.41 18.37
C LEU A 112 -20.37 -9.03 17.46
N PRO A 113 -19.68 -7.90 17.72
CA PRO A 113 -18.38 -7.64 17.12
C PRO A 113 -17.41 -8.79 17.44
N ILE A 114 -16.60 -9.19 16.48
CA ILE A 114 -15.70 -10.36 16.64
C ILE A 114 -14.73 -10.20 17.81
N ASP A 115 -14.32 -8.95 18.12
CA ASP A 115 -13.42 -8.65 19.24
C ASP A 115 -14.05 -8.88 20.63
N HIS A 116 -15.38 -9.02 20.69
CA HIS A 116 -16.13 -9.31 21.92
C HIS A 116 -16.53 -10.79 22.06
N VAL A 117 -16.07 -11.64 21.15
CA VAL A 117 -16.33 -13.07 21.20
C VAL A 117 -15.30 -13.75 22.10
N GLU A 118 -15.79 -14.46 23.11
CA GLU A 118 -14.93 -15.19 24.06
C GLU A 118 -14.63 -16.60 23.55
N VAL A 119 -13.53 -17.19 24.02
CA VAL A 119 -13.17 -18.58 23.76
C VAL A 119 -14.25 -19.50 24.37
N GLY A 120 -14.64 -20.55 23.66
CA GLY A 120 -15.74 -21.46 24.03
C GLY A 120 -17.12 -20.95 23.63
N SER A 121 -17.23 -19.81 22.94
CA SER A 121 -18.48 -19.32 22.38
C SER A 121 -18.93 -20.19 21.21
N HIS A 122 -20.24 -20.44 21.14
CA HIS A 122 -20.84 -21.15 20.00
C HIS A 122 -21.23 -20.14 18.92
N LEU A 123 -20.64 -20.26 17.73
CA LEU A 123 -20.92 -19.40 16.58
C LEU A 123 -21.77 -20.15 15.56
N LEU A 124 -22.86 -19.53 15.16
CA LEU A 124 -23.64 -19.93 14.01
C LEU A 124 -23.04 -19.30 12.75
N VAL A 125 -22.56 -20.09 11.82
CA VAL A 125 -22.08 -19.64 10.51
C VAL A 125 -23.07 -20.04 9.45
N ARG A 126 -23.61 -19.06 8.73
CA ARG A 126 -24.63 -19.27 7.71
C ARG A 126 -24.03 -19.79 6.40
N PRO A 127 -24.82 -20.30 5.45
CA PRO A 127 -24.35 -20.69 4.14
C PRO A 127 -23.64 -19.53 3.42
N MET A 128 -22.52 -19.82 2.77
CA MET A 128 -21.70 -18.87 2.04
C MET A 128 -21.06 -17.75 2.90
N GLU A 129 -21.16 -17.85 4.21
CA GLU A 129 -20.54 -16.91 5.14
C GLU A 129 -19.10 -17.31 5.45
N ILE A 130 -18.26 -16.30 5.70
CA ILE A 130 -16.87 -16.52 6.10
C ILE A 130 -16.82 -16.83 7.58
N ILE A 131 -16.04 -17.83 7.96
CA ILE A 131 -15.80 -18.21 9.35
C ILE A 131 -15.01 -17.10 10.04
N PRO A 132 -15.56 -16.48 11.11
CA PRO A 132 -14.94 -15.28 11.70
C PRO A 132 -13.75 -15.58 12.60
N ILE A 133 -13.77 -16.70 13.34
CA ILE A 133 -12.77 -17.05 14.35
C ILE A 133 -12.48 -18.55 14.27
N ASP A 134 -11.25 -18.96 14.55
CA ASP A 134 -10.87 -20.38 14.57
C ASP A 134 -11.63 -21.14 15.67
N GLY A 135 -12.03 -22.36 15.36
CA GLY A 135 -12.83 -23.14 16.29
C GLY A 135 -12.80 -24.64 16.00
N LYS A 136 -13.74 -25.35 16.61
CA LYS A 136 -14.04 -26.76 16.35
C LYS A 136 -15.45 -26.91 15.85
N LEU A 137 -15.69 -27.81 14.90
CA LEU A 137 -16.99 -28.08 14.35
C LEU A 137 -17.87 -28.81 15.42
N ILE A 138 -19.03 -28.24 15.72
CA ILE A 138 -20.04 -28.86 16.57
C ILE A 138 -21.08 -29.65 15.74
N SER A 139 -21.40 -29.13 14.55
CA SER A 139 -22.28 -29.79 13.58
C SER A 139 -21.67 -31.10 13.10
N GLU A 140 -22.51 -32.05 12.60
CA GLU A 140 -22.05 -33.40 12.25
C GLU A 140 -21.02 -33.39 11.10
N ALA A 141 -21.29 -32.64 10.04
CA ALA A 141 -20.39 -32.51 8.90
C ALA A 141 -20.57 -31.16 8.16
N VAL A 142 -19.53 -30.72 7.48
CA VAL A 142 -19.56 -29.53 6.64
C VAL A 142 -18.57 -29.64 5.49
N VAL A 143 -18.87 -28.96 4.40
CA VAL A 143 -17.95 -28.72 3.28
C VAL A 143 -17.52 -27.26 3.32
N LEU A 144 -16.23 -27.00 3.46
CA LEU A 144 -15.66 -25.65 3.51
C LEU A 144 -14.82 -25.37 2.29
N ASP A 145 -14.94 -24.16 1.75
CA ASP A 145 -14.00 -23.66 0.75
C ASP A 145 -12.84 -22.93 1.46
N THR A 146 -11.66 -23.52 1.36
CA THR A 146 -10.43 -23.00 1.94
C THR A 146 -9.47 -22.44 0.89
N ALA A 147 -9.91 -22.30 -0.38
CA ALA A 147 -9.07 -21.89 -1.50
C ALA A 147 -8.39 -20.53 -1.26
N SER A 148 -9.08 -19.59 -0.59
CA SER A 148 -8.54 -18.27 -0.24
C SER A 148 -7.42 -18.31 0.81
N LEU A 149 -7.33 -19.37 1.61
CA LEU A 149 -6.34 -19.54 2.68
C LEU A 149 -5.17 -20.43 2.26
N THR A 150 -5.48 -21.57 1.62
CA THR A 150 -4.48 -22.61 1.29
C THR A 150 -4.06 -22.62 -0.16
N GLY A 151 -4.83 -21.96 -1.04
CA GLY A 151 -4.65 -22.02 -2.49
C GLY A 151 -5.17 -23.32 -3.13
N GLU A 152 -5.69 -24.27 -2.34
CA GLU A 152 -6.26 -25.52 -2.84
C GLU A 152 -7.71 -25.33 -3.27
N THR A 153 -8.02 -25.61 -4.52
CA THR A 153 -9.39 -25.49 -5.08
C THR A 153 -10.33 -26.63 -4.68
N LYS A 154 -9.83 -27.69 -4.05
CA LYS A 154 -10.66 -28.80 -3.59
C LYS A 154 -11.35 -28.40 -2.28
N PRO A 155 -12.69 -28.46 -2.20
CA PRO A 155 -13.41 -28.23 -0.96
C PRO A 155 -12.98 -29.23 0.14
N ASN A 156 -12.86 -28.74 1.35
CA ASN A 156 -12.46 -29.54 2.51
C ASN A 156 -13.70 -30.05 3.25
N GLU A 157 -13.82 -31.37 3.39
CA GLU A 157 -14.89 -32.03 4.12
C GLU A 157 -14.45 -32.23 5.57
N LEU A 158 -15.15 -31.62 6.52
CA LEU A 158 -14.88 -31.75 7.95
C LEU A 158 -16.04 -32.45 8.65
N VAL A 159 -15.68 -33.19 9.70
CA VAL A 159 -16.65 -33.87 10.58
C VAL A 159 -16.61 -33.27 11.99
N LYS A 160 -17.59 -33.60 12.80
CA LYS A 160 -17.70 -33.09 14.17
C LYS A 160 -16.43 -33.30 14.97
N GLY A 161 -15.92 -32.20 15.56
CA GLY A 161 -14.69 -32.17 16.33
C GLY A 161 -13.47 -31.75 15.56
N ASP A 162 -13.55 -31.69 14.23
CA ASP A 162 -12.43 -31.21 13.39
C ASP A 162 -12.16 -29.71 13.58
N PRO A 163 -10.90 -29.28 13.42
CA PRO A 163 -10.55 -27.87 13.49
C PRO A 163 -11.10 -27.12 12.28
N VAL A 164 -11.70 -25.97 12.56
CA VAL A 164 -12.26 -25.04 11.57
C VAL A 164 -11.42 -23.76 11.59
N LEU A 165 -10.90 -23.37 10.43
CA LEU A 165 -10.05 -22.17 10.30
C LEU A 165 -10.88 -20.96 9.90
N SER A 166 -10.59 -19.82 10.54
CA SER A 166 -11.14 -18.52 10.16
C SER A 166 -10.70 -18.12 8.75
N GLY A 167 -11.55 -17.40 8.02
CA GLY A 167 -11.34 -17.04 6.63
C GLY A 167 -11.78 -18.09 5.60
N ALA A 168 -12.11 -19.33 6.02
CA ALA A 168 -12.76 -20.30 5.14
C ALA A 168 -14.21 -19.90 4.90
N ILE A 169 -14.76 -20.24 3.73
CA ILE A 169 -16.15 -19.97 3.37
C ILE A 169 -16.97 -21.23 3.66
N ASN A 170 -18.04 -21.06 4.42
CA ASN A 170 -19.00 -22.14 4.70
C ASN A 170 -19.74 -22.55 3.42
N GLY A 171 -20.00 -23.82 3.26
CA GLY A 171 -20.76 -24.36 2.14
C GLY A 171 -22.26 -24.02 2.19
N ASN A 172 -23.08 -24.98 1.85
CA ASN A 172 -24.52 -24.76 1.59
C ASN A 172 -25.43 -24.90 2.82
N SER A 173 -24.89 -25.27 4.00
CA SER A 173 -25.67 -25.47 5.23
C SER A 173 -25.17 -24.59 6.36
N SER A 174 -26.08 -24.16 7.24
CA SER A 174 -25.67 -23.48 8.48
C SER A 174 -24.95 -24.46 9.39
N ILE A 175 -23.84 -24.04 9.98
CA ILE A 175 -23.07 -24.83 10.93
C ILE A 175 -22.90 -24.12 12.25
N LEU A 176 -22.62 -24.91 13.28
CA LEU A 176 -22.26 -24.44 14.60
C LEU A 176 -20.82 -24.83 14.89
N ILE A 177 -20.03 -23.84 15.31
CA ILE A 177 -18.62 -24.02 15.71
C ILE A 177 -18.42 -23.50 17.13
N GLU A 178 -17.50 -24.09 17.88
CA GLU A 178 -17.04 -23.61 19.19
C GLU A 178 -15.69 -22.92 19.01
N THR A 179 -15.57 -21.67 19.43
CA THR A 179 -14.33 -20.91 19.31
C THR A 179 -13.23 -21.48 20.20
N THR A 180 -12.02 -21.63 19.65
CA THR A 180 -10.84 -22.15 20.39
C THR A 180 -9.84 -21.08 20.75
N VAL A 181 -9.92 -19.92 20.09
CA VAL A 181 -9.04 -18.76 20.29
C VAL A 181 -9.88 -17.48 20.29
N ILE A 182 -9.29 -16.36 20.70
CA ILE A 182 -9.87 -15.03 20.51
C ILE A 182 -9.66 -14.55 19.07
N ALA A 183 -10.43 -13.56 18.62
CA ALA A 183 -10.35 -13.04 17.26
C ALA A 183 -8.93 -12.62 16.83
N ALA A 184 -8.20 -11.91 17.71
CA ALA A 184 -6.84 -11.45 17.44
C ALA A 184 -5.82 -12.59 17.23
N GLU A 185 -6.07 -13.77 17.78
CA GLU A 185 -5.21 -14.95 17.65
C GLU A 185 -5.63 -15.89 16.52
N SER A 186 -6.72 -15.57 15.82
CA SER A 186 -7.22 -16.40 14.71
C SER A 186 -6.27 -16.41 13.52
N GLN A 187 -6.30 -17.49 12.76
CA GLN A 187 -5.41 -17.69 11.60
C GLN A 187 -5.56 -16.59 10.57
N PHE A 188 -6.78 -16.16 10.29
CA PHE A 188 -7.04 -15.10 9.33
C PHE A 188 -6.45 -13.76 9.79
N GLN A 189 -6.61 -13.38 11.06
CA GLN A 189 -6.05 -12.15 11.60
C GLN A 189 -4.52 -12.13 11.59
N LYS A 190 -3.88 -13.27 11.84
CA LYS A 190 -2.41 -13.40 11.70
C LYS A 190 -1.94 -13.15 10.28
N ILE A 191 -2.67 -13.66 9.28
CA ILE A 191 -2.37 -13.41 7.86
C ILE A 191 -2.53 -11.92 7.56
N VAL A 192 -3.63 -11.30 8.01
CA VAL A 192 -3.89 -9.87 7.84
C VAL A 192 -2.77 -9.02 8.44
N GLU A 193 -2.31 -9.35 9.64
CA GLU A 193 -1.25 -8.61 10.35
C GLU A 193 0.10 -8.75 9.64
N LEU A 194 0.49 -9.97 9.23
CA LEU A 194 1.71 -10.21 8.45
C LEU A 194 1.73 -9.41 7.14
N VAL A 195 0.60 -9.33 6.50
CA VAL A 195 0.43 -8.59 5.26
C VAL A 195 0.59 -7.08 5.52
N LYS A 196 -0.09 -6.54 6.55
CA LYS A 196 0.04 -5.12 6.96
C LYS A 196 1.47 -4.76 7.38
N GLU A 197 2.19 -5.65 8.03
CA GLU A 197 3.60 -5.43 8.39
C GLU A 197 4.51 -5.41 7.17
N THR A 198 4.25 -6.28 6.19
CA THR A 198 5.01 -6.32 4.94
C THR A 198 4.80 -5.04 4.12
N GLU A 199 3.59 -4.49 4.11
CA GLU A 199 3.29 -3.21 3.46
C GLU A 199 4.04 -2.02 4.05
N LYS A 200 4.20 -1.98 5.37
CA LYS A 200 4.93 -0.90 6.07
C LYS A 200 6.43 -0.94 5.82
N THR A 201 6.94 -2.04 5.28
CA THR A 201 8.37 -2.24 5.07
C THR A 201 8.73 -1.93 3.60
N PRO A 202 9.38 -0.77 3.31
CA PRO A 202 9.83 -0.44 1.95
C PRO A 202 10.69 -1.56 1.39
N ALA A 203 10.58 -1.84 0.08
CA ALA A 203 11.39 -2.84 -0.59
C ALA A 203 12.89 -2.61 -0.32
N GLN A 204 13.66 -3.67 -0.17
CA GLN A 204 15.11 -3.57 0.15
C GLN A 204 15.88 -2.71 -0.87
N PHE A 205 15.45 -2.73 -2.13
CA PHE A 205 16.04 -1.91 -3.21
C PHE A 205 15.82 -0.41 -3.00
N VAL A 206 14.64 0.01 -2.54
CA VAL A 206 14.36 1.42 -2.24
C VAL A 206 15.27 1.91 -1.12
N ARG A 207 15.41 1.13 -0.03
CA ARG A 207 16.33 1.46 1.07
C ARG A 207 17.80 1.52 0.63
N LEU A 208 18.20 0.70 -0.33
CA LEU A 208 19.56 0.73 -0.88
C LEU A 208 19.78 1.98 -1.73
N ALA A 209 18.84 2.34 -2.59
CA ALA A 209 18.89 3.55 -3.39
C ALA A 209 19.00 4.81 -2.51
N ASP A 210 18.15 4.92 -1.49
CA ASP A 210 18.15 6.01 -0.52
C ASP A 210 19.49 6.14 0.21
N ARG A 211 20.09 5.02 0.59
CA ARG A 211 21.39 5.00 1.27
C ARG A 211 22.53 5.57 0.43
N TYR A 212 22.48 5.35 -0.88
CA TYR A 212 23.51 5.85 -1.80
C TYR A 212 23.16 7.20 -2.43
N ALA A 213 21.92 7.67 -2.33
CA ALA A 213 21.49 8.94 -2.89
C ALA A 213 22.29 10.13 -2.33
N VAL A 214 22.48 10.20 -1.00
CA VAL A 214 23.21 11.30 -0.35
C VAL A 214 24.68 11.36 -0.75
N PRO A 215 25.49 10.29 -0.64
CA PRO A 215 26.89 10.32 -1.10
C PRO A 215 27.01 10.64 -2.58
N PHE A 216 26.14 10.11 -3.43
CA PHE A 216 26.12 10.39 -4.85
C PHE A 216 25.85 11.88 -5.14
N THR A 217 24.89 12.48 -4.44
CA THR A 217 24.57 13.90 -4.54
C THR A 217 25.75 14.78 -4.15
N ILE A 218 26.47 14.46 -3.08
CA ILE A 218 27.66 15.21 -2.64
C ILE A 218 28.75 15.13 -3.70
N ILE A 219 29.02 13.95 -4.27
CA ILE A 219 30.02 13.76 -5.33
C ILE A 219 29.62 14.55 -6.58
N ALA A 220 28.34 14.53 -6.97
CA ALA A 220 27.84 15.28 -8.14
C ALA A 220 28.05 16.80 -7.96
N TYR A 221 27.78 17.33 -6.78
CA TYR A 221 28.02 18.75 -6.49
C TYR A 221 29.50 19.11 -6.47
N LEU A 222 30.37 18.24 -5.95
CA LEU A 222 31.82 18.45 -6.00
C LEU A 222 32.32 18.49 -7.43
N ILE A 223 31.88 17.58 -8.29
CA ILE A 223 32.23 17.56 -9.71
C ILE A 223 31.74 18.84 -10.39
N ALA A 224 30.50 19.26 -10.15
CA ALA A 224 29.93 20.47 -10.71
C ALA A 224 30.70 21.73 -10.27
N ALA A 225 31.06 21.82 -9.00
CA ALA A 225 31.86 22.90 -8.46
C ALA A 225 33.27 22.98 -9.12
N VAL A 226 33.94 21.83 -9.22
CA VAL A 226 35.25 21.74 -9.87
C VAL A 226 35.14 22.15 -11.35
N ALA A 227 34.12 21.66 -12.07
CA ALA A 227 33.90 22.04 -13.47
C ALA A 227 33.65 23.53 -13.61
N TYR A 228 32.89 24.15 -12.73
CA TYR A 228 32.63 25.58 -12.70
C TYR A 228 33.92 26.39 -12.51
N PHE A 229 34.78 25.99 -11.57
CA PHE A 229 36.06 26.69 -11.33
C PHE A 229 37.11 26.52 -12.45
N ILE A 230 37.02 25.43 -13.23
CA ILE A 230 37.92 25.21 -14.36
C ILE A 230 37.42 25.93 -15.64
N SER A 231 36.09 26.06 -15.77
CA SER A 231 35.43 26.65 -16.95
C SER A 231 35.24 28.16 -16.87
N GLY A 232 35.30 28.75 -15.69
CA GLY A 232 35.20 30.19 -15.47
C GLY A 232 36.51 30.83 -15.28
#